data_44b8707372ce5257c7d2f4c25d8975fb
#
_entry.id   44b8707372ce5257c7d2f4c25d8975fb
#
_cell.length_a   1.000
_cell.length_b   1.000
_cell.length_c   1.000
_cell.angle_alpha   90.00
_cell.angle_beta   90.00
_cell.angle_gamma   90.00
#
_symmetry.space_group_name_H-M   'P 1'
#
loop_
_entity.id
_entity.type
_entity.pdbx_description
1 polymer ?
#
loop_
_entity_poly.entity_id
_entity_poly.type
_entity_poly.pdbx_seq_one_letter_code
_entity_poly.pdbx_strand_id
1 'polypeptide(L)'
;MNNASSAMLHDEVPVRRWLLHYNTQNMILTTTPAIEGHTIREYKGVVFGEVITGVNFIKDFAASIRNFVGGRSGSYENELVEARQNAMDEMAQRARSLGANAVVGIDIDYEVLGADNGMLMVTASGTAVIID
;
A
#
# COMPACT_ATOMS: atom_id res chain seq x y z
N MET A 1 37.92 9.23 3.32
CA MET A 1 37.20 9.24 2.05
C MET A 1 35.73 8.97 2.32
N ASN A 2 34.87 9.82 1.91
CA ASN A 2 33.44 9.62 1.85
C ASN A 2 32.66 9.64 3.14
N ASN A 3 33.20 10.20 4.21
CA ASN A 3 32.41 10.43 5.42
C ASN A 3 31.24 11.37 5.15
N ALA A 4 31.44 12.35 4.26
CA ALA A 4 30.37 13.27 3.87
C ALA A 4 29.26 12.55 3.12
N SER A 5 29.63 11.63 2.23
CA SER A 5 28.66 10.83 1.48
C SER A 5 27.85 9.91 2.40
N SER A 6 28.54 9.32 3.37
CA SER A 6 27.89 8.48 4.38
C SER A 6 26.94 9.27 5.27
N ALA A 7 27.33 10.48 5.65
CA ALA A 7 26.50 11.36 6.47
C ALA A 7 25.25 11.80 5.69
N MET A 8 25.40 12.16 4.41
CA MET A 8 24.27 12.52 3.57
C MET A 8 23.27 11.37 3.43
N LEU A 9 23.75 10.15 3.22
CA LEU A 9 22.91 8.98 3.15
C LEU A 9 22.19 8.73 4.45
N HIS A 10 22.84 9.02 5.57
CA HIS A 10 22.25 8.86 6.89
C HIS A 10 21.13 9.86 7.13
N ASP A 11 21.33 11.12 6.73
CA ASP A 11 20.34 12.17 6.88
C ASP A 11 19.10 11.92 6.00
N GLU A 12 19.28 11.26 4.86
CA GLU A 12 18.19 10.91 3.96
C GLU A 12 17.46 9.64 4.35
N VAL A 13 17.98 8.87 5.31
CA VAL A 13 17.42 7.58 5.71
C VAL A 13 15.91 7.62 6.01
N PRO A 14 15.37 8.60 6.74
CA PRO A 14 13.93 8.60 7.02
C PRO A 14 13.09 8.68 5.75
N VAL A 15 13.45 9.56 4.82
CA VAL A 15 12.72 9.71 3.55
C VAL A 15 12.89 8.47 2.68
N ARG A 16 14.11 7.99 2.56
CA ARG A 16 14.40 6.79 1.79
C ARG A 16 13.69 5.57 2.34
N ARG A 17 13.65 5.46 3.65
CA ARG A 17 13.00 4.34 4.31
C ARG A 17 11.51 4.32 3.99
N TRP A 18 10.87 5.48 3.98
CA TRP A 18 9.48 5.61 3.62
C TRP A 18 9.25 5.22 2.16
N LEU A 19 10.09 5.73 1.25
CA LEU A 19 10.02 5.38 -0.17
C LEU A 19 10.27 3.89 -0.39
N LEU A 20 11.24 3.31 0.32
CA LEU A 20 11.54 1.89 0.22
C LEU A 20 10.37 1.02 0.69
N HIS A 21 9.60 1.51 1.64
CA HIS A 21 8.43 0.78 2.11
C HIS A 21 7.40 0.59 0.98
N TYR A 22 7.24 1.62 0.14
CA TYR A 22 6.36 1.55 -1.02
C TYR A 22 7.05 1.04 -2.27
N ASN A 23 8.35 0.95 -2.24
CA ASN A 23 9.16 0.48 -3.36
C ASN A 23 9.83 -0.85 -3.01
N THR A 24 9.13 -1.69 -2.28
CA THR A 24 9.65 -3.02 -1.97
C THR A 24 9.95 -3.74 -3.28
N GLN A 25 11.14 -4.33 -3.34
CA GLN A 25 11.49 -5.15 -4.49
C GLN A 25 11.78 -4.35 -5.78
N ASN A 26 12.20 -3.10 -5.64
CA ASN A 26 12.56 -2.22 -6.76
C ASN A 26 11.38 -1.89 -7.68
N MET A 27 10.20 -1.80 -7.12
CA MET A 27 8.99 -1.46 -7.88
C MET A 27 8.47 -0.09 -7.47
N ILE A 28 8.16 0.75 -8.43
CA ILE A 28 7.54 2.04 -8.18
C ILE A 28 6.02 1.84 -8.16
N LEU A 29 5.40 2.27 -7.06
CA LEU A 29 3.94 2.21 -6.89
C LEU A 29 3.43 3.64 -6.80
N THR A 30 2.47 4.01 -7.64
CA THR A 30 1.96 5.37 -7.68
C THR A 30 0.48 5.41 -8.03
N THR A 31 -0.22 6.42 -7.51
CA THR A 31 -1.61 6.69 -7.87
C THR A 31 -1.72 7.51 -9.15
N THR A 32 -0.63 8.09 -9.62
CA THR A 32 -0.62 8.88 -10.86
C THR A 32 -0.73 7.96 -12.08
N PRO A 33 -1.27 8.46 -13.21
CA PRO A 33 -1.37 7.66 -14.43
C PRO A 33 -0.04 7.48 -15.17
N ALA A 34 0.98 8.24 -14.76
CA ALA A 34 2.31 8.18 -15.35
C ALA A 34 3.34 8.47 -14.28
N ILE A 35 4.61 8.18 -14.58
CA ILE A 35 5.72 8.44 -13.66
C ILE A 35 6.63 9.44 -14.36
N GLU A 36 6.78 10.61 -13.74
CA GLU A 36 7.61 11.67 -14.29
C GLU A 36 9.06 11.20 -14.45
N GLY A 37 9.64 11.53 -15.58
CA GLY A 37 11.01 11.12 -15.89
C GLY A 37 11.14 9.71 -16.44
N HIS A 38 10.02 9.00 -16.61
CA HIS A 38 10.00 7.63 -17.12
C HIS A 38 8.97 7.49 -18.23
N THR A 39 9.26 6.61 -19.17
CA THR A 39 8.34 6.28 -20.24
C THR A 39 7.75 4.91 -20.02
N ILE A 40 6.44 4.79 -20.10
CA ILE A 40 5.78 3.49 -20.07
C ILE A 40 6.03 2.83 -21.43
N ARG A 41 6.71 1.70 -21.40
CA ARG A 41 7.04 0.96 -22.62
C ARG A 41 6.04 -0.15 -22.90
N GLU A 42 5.45 -0.72 -21.86
CA GLU A 42 4.52 -1.81 -22.03
C GLU A 42 3.52 -1.84 -20.89
N TYR A 43 2.26 -2.06 -21.22
CA TYR A 43 1.21 -2.31 -20.24
C TYR A 43 1.07 -3.82 -20.07
N LYS A 44 1.21 -4.28 -18.83
CA LYS A 44 1.14 -5.71 -18.52
C LYS A 44 -0.24 -6.15 -18.07
N GLY A 45 -1.10 -5.23 -17.69
CA GLY A 45 -2.47 -5.52 -17.32
C GLY A 45 -2.85 -4.98 -15.95
N VAL A 46 -4.11 -5.19 -15.61
CA VAL A 46 -4.67 -4.77 -14.32
C VAL A 46 -4.27 -5.78 -13.26
N VAL A 47 -3.82 -5.28 -12.11
CA VAL A 47 -3.44 -6.11 -10.97
C VAL A 47 -4.21 -5.69 -9.73
N PHE A 48 -4.43 -6.64 -8.85
CA PHE A 48 -5.15 -6.44 -7.60
C PHE A 48 -4.38 -7.06 -6.44
N GLY A 49 -4.63 -6.52 -5.24
CA GLY A 49 -4.26 -7.15 -3.99
C GLY A 49 -5.44 -7.01 -3.04
N GLU A 50 -5.82 -8.06 -2.35
CA GLU A 50 -6.96 -8.07 -1.44
C GLU A 50 -6.55 -8.62 -0.08
N VAL A 51 -7.03 -7.97 0.97
CA VAL A 51 -6.85 -8.41 2.36
C VAL A 51 -8.20 -8.33 3.06
N ILE A 52 -8.56 -9.42 3.74
CA ILE A 52 -9.79 -9.47 4.53
C ILE A 52 -9.40 -9.52 5.99
N THR A 53 -9.90 -8.53 6.77
CA THR A 53 -9.70 -8.50 8.22
C THR A 53 -10.77 -9.34 8.90
N GLY A 54 -10.41 -9.94 10.05
CA GLY A 54 -11.33 -10.82 10.76
C GLY A 54 -12.49 -10.12 11.43
N VAL A 55 -13.50 -10.91 11.75
CA VAL A 55 -14.78 -10.48 12.34
C VAL A 55 -14.57 -9.72 13.65
N ASN A 56 -13.67 -10.19 14.50
CA ASN A 56 -13.45 -9.59 15.83
C ASN A 56 -12.93 -8.15 15.73
N PHE A 57 -12.08 -7.88 14.75
CA PHE A 57 -11.56 -6.53 14.54
C PHE A 57 -12.69 -5.53 14.30
N ILE A 58 -13.63 -5.86 13.41
CA ILE A 58 -14.74 -4.95 13.06
C ILE A 58 -15.64 -4.70 14.26
N LYS A 59 -15.98 -5.75 15.02
CA LYS A 59 -16.82 -5.61 16.22
C LYS A 59 -16.17 -4.74 17.26
N ASP A 60 -14.90 -4.96 17.52
CA ASP A 60 -14.14 -4.18 18.49
C ASP A 60 -13.98 -2.73 18.05
N PHE A 61 -13.75 -2.51 16.77
CA PHE A 61 -13.65 -1.18 16.21
C PHE A 61 -14.97 -0.41 16.37
N ALA A 62 -16.10 -1.03 16.03
CA ALA A 62 -17.42 -0.42 16.16
C ALA A 62 -17.74 -0.09 17.62
N ALA A 63 -17.39 -0.97 18.54
CA ALA A 63 -17.58 -0.73 19.97
C ALA A 63 -16.72 0.43 20.46
N SER A 64 -15.46 0.48 20.01
CA SER A 64 -14.55 1.56 20.38
C SER A 64 -15.04 2.92 19.92
N ILE A 65 -15.58 3.00 18.70
CA ILE A 65 -16.10 4.27 18.16
C ILE A 65 -17.27 4.78 19.02
N ARG A 66 -18.14 3.88 19.46
CA ARG A 66 -19.27 4.26 20.29
C ARG A 66 -18.85 4.78 21.67
N ASN A 67 -17.78 4.24 22.22
CA ASN A 67 -17.29 4.60 23.55
C ASN A 67 -16.20 5.64 23.52
N PHE A 68 -15.79 6.08 22.37
CA PHE A 68 -14.65 6.96 22.18
C PHE A 68 -15.12 8.41 22.21
N VAL A 69 -14.52 9.20 23.09
CA VAL A 69 -14.83 10.62 23.26
C VAL A 69 -13.60 11.43 22.91
N GLY A 70 -13.53 11.87 21.66
CA GLY A 70 -12.44 12.70 21.17
C GLY A 70 -11.11 11.96 20.96
N GLY A 71 -10.33 12.38 19.98
CA GLY A 71 -9.03 11.80 19.66
C GLY A 71 -9.08 10.63 18.69
N ARG A 72 -7.97 9.93 18.53
CA ARG A 72 -7.80 8.88 17.50
C ARG A 72 -7.57 7.51 18.16
N SER A 73 -8.10 6.48 17.52
CA SER A 73 -7.89 5.11 17.97
C SER A 73 -6.65 4.52 17.29
N GLY A 74 -5.49 4.71 17.91
CA GLY A 74 -4.20 4.36 17.30
C GLY A 74 -4.04 2.89 16.92
N SER A 75 -4.56 1.95 17.75
CA SER A 75 -4.40 0.52 17.44
C SER A 75 -5.20 0.10 16.22
N TYR A 76 -6.41 0.64 16.05
CA TYR A 76 -7.23 0.33 14.86
C TYR A 76 -6.68 0.99 13.62
N GLU A 77 -6.15 2.20 13.75
CA GLU A 77 -5.46 2.87 12.65
C GLU A 77 -4.27 2.05 12.17
N ASN A 78 -3.49 1.48 13.09
CA ASN A 78 -2.35 0.64 12.75
C ASN A 78 -2.77 -0.61 11.99
N GLU A 79 -3.88 -1.24 12.39
CA GLU A 79 -4.39 -2.42 11.68
C GLU A 79 -4.89 -2.08 10.28
N LEU A 80 -5.54 -0.94 10.11
CA LEU A 80 -5.97 -0.48 8.79
C LEU A 80 -4.77 -0.18 7.89
N VAL A 81 -3.74 0.46 8.44
CA VAL A 81 -2.50 0.73 7.71
C VAL A 81 -1.82 -0.58 7.31
N GLU A 82 -1.76 -1.55 8.21
CA GLU A 82 -1.18 -2.85 7.93
C GLU A 82 -1.95 -3.60 6.84
N ALA A 83 -3.27 -3.62 6.94
CA ALA A 83 -4.12 -4.27 5.94
C ALA A 83 -3.93 -3.63 4.56
N ARG A 84 -3.89 -2.30 4.50
CA ARG A 84 -3.65 -1.57 3.26
C ARG A 84 -2.27 -1.90 2.69
N GLN A 85 -1.26 -1.93 3.53
CA GLN A 85 0.11 -2.25 3.11
C GLN A 85 0.19 -3.67 2.57
N ASN A 86 -0.46 -4.61 3.23
CA ASN A 86 -0.48 -6.00 2.77
C ASN A 86 -1.18 -6.13 1.40
N ALA A 87 -2.27 -5.38 1.20
CA ALA A 87 -2.95 -5.37 -0.10
C ALA A 87 -2.04 -4.79 -1.19
N MET A 88 -1.30 -3.72 -0.89
CA MET A 88 -0.33 -3.12 -1.80
C MET A 88 0.80 -4.09 -2.14
N ASP A 89 1.33 -4.78 -1.14
CA ASP A 89 2.43 -5.73 -1.32
C ASP A 89 1.99 -6.90 -2.21
N GLU A 90 0.79 -7.41 -2.01
CA GLU A 90 0.25 -8.48 -2.83
C GLU A 90 0.06 -8.04 -4.27
N MET A 91 -0.50 -6.85 -4.48
CA MET A 91 -0.64 -6.26 -5.82
C MET A 91 0.72 -6.12 -6.50
N ALA A 92 1.71 -5.60 -5.79
CA ALA A 92 3.06 -5.42 -6.31
C ALA A 92 3.71 -6.75 -6.69
N GLN A 93 3.50 -7.78 -5.88
CA GLN A 93 4.03 -9.10 -6.17
C GLN A 93 3.40 -9.70 -7.43
N ARG A 94 2.10 -9.52 -7.61
CA ARG A 94 1.41 -9.96 -8.82
C ARG A 94 1.91 -9.21 -10.05
N ALA A 95 2.13 -7.90 -9.93
CA ALA A 95 2.70 -7.10 -11.01
C ALA A 95 4.09 -7.60 -11.40
N ARG A 96 4.92 -7.91 -10.40
CA ARG A 96 6.24 -8.46 -10.66
C ARG A 96 6.18 -9.79 -11.39
N SER A 97 5.24 -10.65 -11.03
CA SER A 97 5.06 -11.94 -11.70
C SER A 97 4.73 -11.79 -13.18
N LEU A 98 4.17 -10.63 -13.57
CA LEU A 98 3.92 -10.30 -14.98
C LEU A 98 5.14 -9.67 -15.66
N GLY A 99 6.24 -9.48 -14.95
CA GLY A 99 7.43 -8.83 -15.48
C GLY A 99 7.43 -7.31 -15.39
N ALA A 100 6.46 -6.71 -14.68
CA ALA A 100 6.36 -5.28 -14.52
C ALA A 100 7.41 -4.75 -13.52
N ASN A 101 7.80 -3.49 -13.68
CA ASN A 101 8.67 -2.81 -12.72
C ASN A 101 8.00 -1.58 -12.09
N ALA A 102 6.74 -1.35 -12.40
CA ALA A 102 5.95 -0.29 -11.78
C ALA A 102 4.46 -0.63 -11.82
N VAL A 103 3.71 -0.01 -10.93
CA VAL A 103 2.23 -0.03 -10.96
C VAL A 103 1.76 1.41 -10.91
N VAL A 104 0.96 1.80 -11.88
CA VAL A 104 0.41 3.16 -11.99
C VAL A 104 -1.10 3.13 -11.78
N GLY A 105 -1.68 4.30 -11.50
CA GLY A 105 -3.13 4.43 -11.35
C GLY A 105 -3.69 3.64 -10.18
N ILE A 106 -2.93 3.53 -9.10
CA ILE A 106 -3.36 2.74 -7.93
C ILE A 106 -4.55 3.39 -7.26
N ASP A 107 -5.53 2.57 -6.92
CA ASP A 107 -6.69 2.92 -6.13
C ASP A 107 -6.83 1.94 -4.96
N ILE A 108 -7.24 2.45 -3.81
CA ILE A 108 -7.45 1.65 -2.61
C ILE A 108 -8.91 1.77 -2.21
N ASP A 109 -9.59 0.64 -2.09
CA ASP A 109 -10.97 0.58 -1.67
C ASP A 109 -11.14 -0.22 -0.38
N TYR A 110 -12.12 0.18 0.40
CA TYR A 110 -12.51 -0.52 1.63
C TYR A 110 -13.96 -0.93 1.50
N GLU A 111 -14.26 -2.18 1.80
CA GLU A 111 -15.62 -2.69 1.70
C GLU A 111 -15.95 -3.57 2.89
N VAL A 112 -17.11 -3.33 3.50
CA VAL A 112 -17.60 -4.14 4.60
C VAL A 112 -18.35 -5.33 4.02
N LEU A 113 -18.00 -6.52 4.47
CA LEU A 113 -18.56 -7.78 3.98
C LEU A 113 -19.18 -8.57 5.12
N GLY A 114 -19.95 -9.58 4.76
CA GLY A 114 -20.57 -10.51 5.69
C GLY A 114 -21.99 -10.13 6.04
N ALA A 115 -22.78 -11.13 6.43
CA ALA A 115 -24.21 -10.96 6.73
C ALA A 115 -24.46 -10.01 7.90
N ASP A 116 -23.52 -9.90 8.82
CA ASP A 116 -23.57 -9.05 10.00
C ASP A 116 -22.57 -7.89 9.93
N ASN A 117 -22.06 -7.59 8.75
CA ASN A 117 -21.02 -6.58 8.54
C ASN A 117 -19.76 -6.85 9.38
N GLY A 118 -19.42 -8.14 9.54
CA GLY A 118 -18.34 -8.56 10.42
C GLY A 118 -16.97 -8.67 9.77
N MET A 119 -16.84 -8.32 8.49
CA MET A 119 -15.56 -8.39 7.76
C MET A 119 -15.32 -7.11 7.00
N LEU A 120 -14.04 -6.72 6.92
CA LEU A 120 -13.60 -5.59 6.10
C LEU A 120 -12.63 -6.11 5.05
N MET A 121 -12.89 -5.80 3.79
CA MET A 121 -11.97 -6.09 2.70
C MET A 121 -11.28 -4.80 2.27
N VAL A 122 -9.96 -4.86 2.14
CA VAL A 122 -9.16 -3.79 1.56
C VAL A 122 -8.65 -4.28 0.22
N THR A 123 -8.96 -3.55 -0.84
CA THR A 123 -8.53 -3.90 -2.19
C THR A 123 -7.64 -2.80 -2.73
N ALA A 124 -6.46 -3.18 -3.20
CA ALA A 124 -5.59 -2.33 -3.99
C ALA A 124 -5.73 -2.75 -5.45
N SER A 125 -5.85 -1.79 -6.35
CA SER A 125 -5.89 -2.07 -7.79
C SER A 125 -4.99 -1.09 -8.52
N GLY A 126 -4.49 -1.48 -9.68
CA GLY A 126 -3.65 -0.63 -10.50
C GLY A 126 -3.30 -1.29 -11.81
N THR A 127 -2.51 -0.60 -12.61
CA THR A 127 -2.02 -1.11 -13.89
C THR A 127 -0.54 -1.41 -13.80
N ALA A 128 -0.20 -2.67 -14.01
CA ALA A 128 1.20 -3.12 -14.06
C ALA A 128 1.83 -2.68 -15.38
N VAL A 129 2.99 -2.05 -15.31
CA VAL A 129 3.67 -1.51 -16.49
C VAL A 129 5.17 -1.79 -16.43
N ILE A 130 5.80 -1.75 -17.60
CA ILE A 130 7.25 -1.68 -17.71
C ILE A 130 7.61 -0.25 -18.07
N ILE A 131 8.45 0.35 -17.26
CA ILE A 131 9.02 1.68 -17.49
C ILE A 131 10.54 1.56 -17.73
N ASP A 132 11.08 2.51 -18.45
CA ASP A 132 12.53 2.58 -18.68
C ASP A 132 13.25 3.39 -17.60
#